data_699430d2e5a6ad90e25225c783b04fba
#
_entry.id   699430d2e5a6ad90e25225c783b04fba
#
_cell.length_a   1.000
_cell.length_b   1.000
_cell.length_c   1.000
_cell.angle_alpha   90.00
_cell.angle_beta   90.00
_cell.angle_gamma   90.00
#
_symmetry.space_group_name_H-M   'P 1'
#
loop_
_entity.id
_entity.type
_entity.pdbx_description
1 polymer ?
#
loop_
_entity_poly.entity_id
_entity_poly.type
_entity_poly.pdbx_seq_one_letter_code
_entity_poly.pdbx_strand_id
1 'polypeptide(L)'
;MAYKVLVDDNFHYMDESERYELGVFPTLDAAIEASKKIVDEYLLSAYQPGMTIGALLESYTFFGEDPYIVATAGEATGVLFSARDYARQRCAELCRAQA
;
A
#
# COMPACT_ATOMS: atom_id res chain seq x y z
N MET A 1 15.66 14.39 -8.95
CA MET A 1 14.55 13.52 -9.32
C MET A 1 13.61 13.39 -8.12
N ALA A 2 12.32 13.42 -8.35
CA ALA A 2 11.33 13.31 -7.29
C ALA A 2 10.36 12.17 -7.58
N TYR A 3 9.69 11.70 -6.53
CA TYR A 3 8.78 10.57 -6.63
C TYR A 3 7.44 10.95 -6.03
N LYS A 4 6.40 10.86 -6.85
CA LYS A 4 5.03 11.18 -6.44
C LYS A 4 4.35 9.90 -5.97
N VAL A 5 3.67 9.96 -4.83
CA VAL A 5 2.87 8.85 -4.33
C VAL A 5 1.40 9.17 -4.57
N LEU A 6 0.72 8.31 -5.31
CA LEU A 6 -0.71 8.37 -5.54
C LEU A 6 -1.35 7.20 -4.84
N VAL A 7 -2.57 7.38 -4.35
CA VAL A 7 -3.27 6.36 -3.58
C VAL A 7 -4.63 6.10 -4.20
N ASP A 8 -4.87 4.85 -4.58
CA ASP A 8 -6.18 4.39 -5.06
C ASP A 8 -6.90 3.69 -3.91
N ASP A 9 -8.23 3.79 -3.93
CA ASP A 9 -9.08 3.06 -2.98
C ASP A 9 -9.48 1.73 -3.63
N ASN A 10 -9.12 0.61 -3.02
CA ASN A 10 -9.43 -0.70 -3.57
C ASN A 10 -10.93 -0.96 -3.66
N PHE A 11 -11.71 -0.39 -2.75
CA PHE A 11 -13.18 -0.53 -2.79
C PHE A 11 -13.78 0.20 -3.99
N HIS A 12 -13.15 1.30 -4.40
CA HIS A 12 -13.57 2.08 -5.57
C HIS A 12 -12.59 1.89 -6.71
N TYR A 13 -12.19 0.66 -6.96
CA TYR A 13 -11.22 0.33 -7.99
C TYR A 13 -11.67 0.88 -9.34
N MET A 14 -10.74 1.50 -10.07
CA MET A 14 -10.98 2.16 -11.36
C MET A 14 -11.78 3.47 -11.27
N ASP A 15 -12.11 3.94 -10.09
CA ASP A 15 -12.78 5.22 -9.91
C ASP A 15 -11.73 6.27 -9.57
N GLU A 16 -11.35 7.07 -10.57
CA GLU A 16 -10.31 8.09 -10.39
C GLU A 16 -10.72 9.19 -9.42
N SER A 17 -11.99 9.36 -9.17
CA SER A 17 -12.47 10.40 -8.24
C SER A 17 -12.07 10.09 -6.80
N GLU A 18 -11.79 8.82 -6.49
CA GLU A 18 -11.38 8.41 -5.16
C GLU A 18 -9.86 8.36 -4.99
N ARG A 19 -9.13 8.68 -6.06
CA ARG A 19 -7.66 8.73 -6.02
C ARG A 19 -7.19 10.05 -5.45
N TYR A 20 -6.16 9.99 -4.60
CA TYR A 20 -5.57 11.23 -4.09
C TYR A 20 -4.04 11.15 -4.16
N GLU A 21 -3.41 12.33 -4.16
CA GLU A 21 -1.96 12.44 -4.12
C GLU A 21 -1.52 12.61 -2.67
N LEU A 22 -0.70 11.67 -2.20
CA LEU A 22 -0.15 11.75 -0.84
C LEU A 22 0.90 12.85 -0.75
N GLY A 23 1.77 12.93 -1.75
CA GLY A 23 2.81 13.92 -1.78
C GLY A 23 3.90 13.58 -2.78
N VAL A 24 4.91 14.44 -2.84
CA VAL A 24 6.09 14.25 -3.67
C VAL A 24 7.29 14.17 -2.76
N PHE A 25 8.13 13.15 -2.96
CA PHE A 25 9.25 12.85 -2.09
C PHE A 25 10.57 12.98 -2.85
N PRO A 26 11.64 13.47 -2.20
CA PRO A 26 12.91 13.68 -2.89
C PRO A 26 13.67 12.39 -3.21
N THR A 27 13.37 11.28 -2.51
CA THR A 27 14.04 10.02 -2.76
C THR A 27 13.01 8.90 -2.89
N LEU A 28 13.40 7.84 -3.59
CA LEU A 28 12.56 6.65 -3.72
C LEU A 28 12.32 6.02 -2.35
N ASP A 29 13.34 5.96 -1.49
CA ASP A 29 13.19 5.37 -0.16
C ASP A 29 12.15 6.10 0.67
N ALA A 30 12.11 7.43 0.61
CA ALA A 30 11.11 8.21 1.33
C ALA A 30 9.70 7.92 0.81
N ALA A 31 9.56 7.80 -0.52
CA ALA A 31 8.28 7.48 -1.14
C ALA A 31 7.82 6.08 -0.75
N ILE A 32 8.73 5.11 -0.72
CA ILE A 32 8.42 3.73 -0.33
C ILE A 32 7.97 3.69 1.14
N GLU A 33 8.67 4.37 2.03
CA GLU A 33 8.31 4.40 3.45
C GLU A 33 6.92 5.00 3.66
N ALA A 34 6.61 6.10 2.96
CA ALA A 34 5.29 6.71 3.02
C ALA A 34 4.20 5.77 2.52
N SER A 35 4.48 5.03 1.43
CA SER A 35 3.55 4.07 0.87
C SER A 35 3.31 2.89 1.82
N LYS A 36 4.37 2.37 2.43
CA LYS A 36 4.27 1.27 3.40
C LYS A 36 3.42 1.68 4.61
N LYS A 37 3.54 2.93 5.04
CA LYS A 37 2.78 3.41 6.18
C LYS A 37 1.28 3.35 5.91
N ILE A 38 0.84 3.69 4.69
CA ILE A 38 -0.57 3.61 4.31
C ILE A 38 -1.07 2.19 4.42
N VAL A 39 -0.33 1.23 3.87
CA VAL A 39 -0.70 -0.19 3.93
C VAL A 39 -0.73 -0.67 5.38
N ASP A 40 0.30 -0.34 6.16
CA ASP A 40 0.38 -0.74 7.56
C ASP A 40 -0.78 -0.21 8.39
N GLU A 41 -1.14 1.05 8.21
CA GLU A 41 -2.24 1.65 8.96
C GLU A 41 -3.55 0.92 8.69
N TYR A 42 -3.82 0.55 7.43
CA TYR A 42 -5.02 -0.23 7.13
C TYR A 42 -4.96 -1.61 7.77
N LEU A 43 -3.85 -2.33 7.58
CA LEU A 43 -3.73 -3.69 8.10
C LEU A 43 -3.85 -3.73 9.61
N LEU A 44 -3.22 -2.78 10.31
CA LEU A 44 -3.30 -2.73 11.77
C LEU A 44 -4.71 -2.41 12.25
N SER A 45 -5.45 -1.59 11.50
CA SER A 45 -6.84 -1.27 11.86
C SER A 45 -7.79 -2.43 11.60
N ALA A 46 -7.50 -3.25 10.60
CA ALA A 46 -8.36 -4.38 10.22
C ALA A 46 -8.03 -5.66 10.97
N TYR A 47 -6.82 -5.79 11.46
CA TYR A 47 -6.36 -7.02 12.09
C TYR A 47 -7.08 -7.30 13.40
N GLN A 48 -7.48 -8.56 13.60
CA GLN A 48 -8.07 -9.03 14.83
C GLN A 48 -7.38 -10.32 15.26
N PRO A 49 -7.19 -10.55 16.58
CA PRO A 49 -6.58 -11.80 17.06
C PRO A 49 -7.31 -13.03 16.52
N GLY A 50 -6.54 -14.00 16.07
CA GLY A 50 -7.09 -15.23 15.50
C GLY A 50 -7.35 -15.16 14.00
N MET A 51 -7.16 -13.99 13.39
CA MET A 51 -7.39 -13.80 11.96
C MET A 51 -6.34 -14.54 11.14
N THR A 52 -6.77 -15.19 10.05
CA THR A 52 -5.81 -15.85 9.15
C THR A 52 -5.16 -14.84 8.22
N ILE A 53 -3.99 -15.24 7.66
CA ILE A 53 -3.30 -14.42 6.67
C ILE A 53 -4.23 -14.15 5.49
N GLY A 54 -4.94 -15.18 5.01
CA GLY A 54 -5.84 -15.03 3.86
C GLY A 54 -6.99 -14.08 4.12
N ALA A 55 -7.57 -14.14 5.33
CA ALA A 55 -8.69 -13.26 5.68
C ALA A 55 -8.25 -11.80 5.75
N LEU A 56 -7.08 -11.53 6.33
CA LEU A 56 -6.56 -10.16 6.42
C LEU A 56 -6.19 -9.63 5.04
N LEU A 57 -5.55 -10.44 4.21
CA LEU A 57 -5.18 -10.04 2.86
C LEU A 57 -6.42 -9.80 1.99
N GLU A 58 -7.45 -10.63 2.15
CA GLU A 58 -8.70 -10.44 1.42
C GLU A 58 -9.37 -9.12 1.80
N SER A 59 -9.38 -8.78 3.10
CA SER A 59 -9.90 -7.51 3.57
C SER A 59 -9.14 -6.33 2.93
N TYR A 60 -7.82 -6.41 2.88
CA TYR A 60 -7.02 -5.39 2.24
C TYR A 60 -7.36 -5.27 0.74
N THR A 61 -7.46 -6.40 0.06
CA THR A 61 -7.72 -6.43 -1.38
C THR A 61 -9.04 -5.74 -1.74
N PHE A 62 -10.06 -5.90 -0.90
CA PHE A 62 -11.38 -5.33 -1.18
C PHE A 62 -11.60 -3.93 -0.63
N PHE A 63 -10.98 -3.59 0.49
CA PHE A 63 -11.31 -2.35 1.20
C PHE A 63 -10.11 -1.47 1.54
N GLY A 64 -8.89 -1.92 1.31
CA GLY A 64 -7.70 -1.16 1.65
C GLY A 64 -7.36 -0.07 0.65
N GLU A 65 -6.29 0.64 0.92
CA GLU A 65 -5.76 1.66 0.03
C GLU A 65 -4.52 1.12 -0.67
N ASP A 66 -4.37 1.49 -1.95
CA ASP A 66 -3.31 0.97 -2.81
C ASP A 66 -2.39 2.13 -3.23
N PRO A 67 -1.35 2.44 -2.43
CA PRO A 67 -0.38 3.45 -2.84
C PRO A 67 0.53 2.94 -3.95
N TYR A 68 0.85 3.83 -4.89
CA TYR A 68 1.83 3.53 -5.93
C TYR A 68 2.68 4.76 -6.21
N ILE A 69 3.87 4.53 -6.77
CA ILE A 69 4.88 5.56 -6.92
C ILE A 69 5.12 5.85 -8.39
N VAL A 70 5.14 7.14 -8.73
CA VAL A 70 5.43 7.61 -10.09
C VAL A 70 6.66 8.52 -10.03
N ALA A 71 7.66 8.22 -10.85
CA ALA A 71 8.82 9.09 -10.97
C ALA A 71 8.46 10.33 -11.77
N THR A 72 8.73 11.52 -11.21
CA THR A 72 8.34 12.77 -11.89
C THR A 72 9.21 13.10 -13.09
N ALA A 73 10.40 12.52 -13.16
CA ALA A 73 11.31 12.75 -14.29
C ALA A 73 11.05 11.84 -15.48
N GLY A 74 10.11 10.91 -15.38
CA GLY A 74 9.66 10.09 -16.50
C GLY A 74 10.62 9.02 -16.98
N GLU A 75 11.71 8.78 -16.28
CA GLU A 75 12.71 7.81 -16.72
C GLU A 75 12.59 6.44 -16.03
N ALA A 76 11.86 6.37 -14.95
CA ALA A 76 11.68 5.10 -14.24
C ALA A 76 10.71 4.22 -15.01
N THR A 77 11.12 2.98 -15.28
CA THR A 77 10.26 2.01 -15.93
C THR A 77 9.94 0.89 -14.93
N GLY A 78 8.75 0.32 -15.06
CA GLY A 78 8.34 -0.77 -14.22
C GLY A 78 7.75 -0.32 -12.88
N VAL A 79 7.51 -1.28 -12.01
CA VAL A 79 6.87 -1.06 -10.72
C VAL A 79 7.93 -0.68 -9.70
N LEU A 80 7.81 0.52 -9.14
CA LEU A 80 8.73 1.00 -8.10
C LEU A 80 8.36 0.48 -6.70
N PHE A 81 7.08 0.19 -6.50
CA PHE A 81 6.59 -0.35 -5.23
C PHE A 81 5.26 -1.05 -5.48
N SER A 82 5.10 -2.27 -4.95
CA SER A 82 3.85 -3.00 -5.04
C SER A 82 3.21 -3.08 -3.66
N ALA A 83 2.12 -2.32 -3.47
CA ALA A 83 1.40 -2.32 -2.20
C ALA A 83 0.81 -3.70 -1.90
N ARG A 84 0.35 -4.41 -2.92
CA ARG A 84 -0.22 -5.75 -2.74
C ARG A 84 0.83 -6.74 -2.27
N ASP A 85 2.03 -6.71 -2.84
CA ASP A 85 3.11 -7.60 -2.41
C ASP A 85 3.54 -7.27 -0.98
N TYR A 86 3.64 -6.00 -0.65
CA TYR A 86 3.97 -5.57 0.71
C TYR A 86 2.87 -5.99 1.68
N ALA A 87 1.59 -5.83 1.31
CA ALA A 87 0.47 -6.23 2.15
C ALA A 87 0.52 -7.72 2.44
N ARG A 88 0.84 -8.54 1.42
CA ARG A 88 0.97 -9.99 1.59
C ARG A 88 2.04 -10.32 2.62
N GLN A 89 3.19 -9.67 2.52
CA GLN A 89 4.28 -9.87 3.48
C GLN A 89 3.87 -9.46 4.88
N ARG A 90 3.24 -8.29 5.03
CA ARG A 90 2.83 -7.78 6.33
C ARG A 90 1.73 -8.62 6.96
N CYS A 91 0.79 -9.14 6.17
CA CYS A 91 -0.24 -10.05 6.69
C CYS A 91 0.41 -11.28 7.32
N ALA A 92 1.42 -11.85 6.65
CA ALA A 92 2.14 -12.99 7.19
C ALA A 92 2.84 -12.64 8.50
N GLU A 93 3.48 -11.48 8.58
CA GLU A 93 4.17 -11.04 9.79
C GLU A 93 3.19 -10.80 10.95
N LEU A 94 2.09 -10.10 10.69
CA LEU A 94 1.12 -9.77 11.73
C LEU A 94 0.42 -11.03 12.28
N CYS A 95 0.00 -11.92 11.38
CA CYS A 95 -0.71 -13.12 11.81
C CYS A 95 0.22 -14.12 12.47
N ARG A 96 1.49 -14.16 12.06
CA ARG A 96 2.49 -15.05 12.67
C ARG A 96 2.85 -14.60 14.07
N ALA A 97 2.93 -13.30 14.30
CA ALA A 97 3.28 -12.75 15.60
C ALA A 97 2.28 -13.08 16.68
N GLN A 98 1.05 -13.46 16.31
CA GLN A 98 -0.02 -13.80 17.23
C GLN A 98 -0.17 -15.29 17.46
N ALA A 99 0.63 -16.09 16.76
CA ALA A 99 0.55 -17.55 16.86
C ALA A 99 1.14 -18.05 18.18
#